data_c0009a658454a8c91470882cc71e5c88
#
_entry.id   c0009a658454a8c91470882cc71e5c88
#
_cell.length_a   1.000
_cell.length_b   1.000
_cell.length_c   1.000
_cell.angle_alpha   90.00
_cell.angle_beta   90.00
_cell.angle_gamma   90.00
#
_symmetry.space_group_name_H-M   'P 1'
#
loop_
_entity.id
_entity.type
_entity.pdbx_description
1 polymer ?
#
loop_
_entity_poly.entity_id
_entity_poly.type
_entity_poly.pdbx_seq_one_letter_code
_entity_poly.pdbx_strand_id
1 'polypeptide(L)'
;MKKKQTKWIVLEMFLAGPGTRKEVWNRNPEAIQWETFKRVSAGLRANGLLETFGPQQIPSQSGQTPVRLTLEGRRAVEGWRIVRERGEK
;
A
#
# COMPACT_ATOMS: atom_id res chain seq x y z
N MET A 1 -1.07 -18.58 -5.87
CA MET A 1 -0.20 -17.84 -5.94
C MET A 1 -0.50 -16.46 -6.26
N LYS A 2 -1.45 -16.14 -7.02
CA LYS A 2 -1.72 -14.78 -7.32
C LYS A 2 -2.19 -13.99 -6.14
N LYS A 3 -2.80 -14.62 -5.18
CA LYS A 3 -3.27 -13.89 -4.04
C LYS A 3 -2.17 -13.26 -3.26
N LYS A 4 -1.03 -13.88 -3.18
CA LYS A 4 0.05 -13.33 -2.41
C LYS A 4 0.60 -12.07 -3.02
N GLN A 5 0.39 -11.89 -4.30
CA GLN A 5 0.94 -10.71 -4.95
C GLN A 5 0.09 -9.48 -4.73
N THR A 6 -1.13 -9.65 -4.23
CA THR A 6 -2.00 -8.49 -4.03
C THR A 6 -1.37 -7.49 -3.07
N LYS A 7 -0.79 -7.95 -1.97
CA LYS A 7 -0.22 -7.01 -1.04
C LYS A 7 0.99 -6.30 -1.62
N TRP A 8 1.74 -6.99 -2.50
CA TRP A 8 2.89 -6.36 -3.13
C TRP A 8 2.45 -5.29 -4.11
N ILE A 9 1.34 -5.54 -4.81
CA ILE A 9 0.80 -4.54 -5.71
C ILE A 9 0.43 -3.29 -4.93
N VAL A 10 -0.25 -3.45 -3.80
CA VAL A 10 -0.65 -2.30 -2.99
C VAL A 10 0.58 -1.58 -2.45
N LEU A 11 1.56 -2.33 -1.97
CA LEU A 11 2.77 -1.71 -1.44
C LEU A 11 3.51 -0.92 -2.51
N GLU A 12 3.57 -1.46 -3.72
CA GLU A 12 4.22 -0.73 -4.79
C GLU A 12 3.48 0.54 -5.16
N MET A 13 2.17 0.50 -5.07
CA MET A 13 1.42 1.72 -5.35
C MET A 13 1.77 2.81 -4.35
N PHE A 14 1.96 2.45 -3.09
CA PHE A 14 2.38 3.42 -2.09
C PHE A 14 3.85 3.78 -2.21
N LEU A 15 4.64 2.88 -2.76
CA LEU A 15 6.05 3.18 -2.97
C LEU A 15 6.23 4.34 -3.94
N ALA A 16 5.31 4.46 -4.89
CA ALA A 16 5.37 5.56 -5.85
C ALA A 16 5.16 6.91 -5.18
N GLY A 17 4.57 6.93 -3.99
CA GLY A 17 4.38 8.18 -3.27
C GLY A 17 3.23 8.05 -2.29
N PRO A 18 3.23 8.88 -1.28
CA PRO A 18 2.15 8.85 -0.29
C PRO A 18 0.89 9.53 -0.80
N GLY A 19 -0.18 9.33 -0.07
CA GLY A 19 -1.44 9.96 -0.42
C GLY A 19 -2.56 9.24 0.30
N THR A 20 -3.77 9.76 0.14
CA THR A 20 -4.91 9.05 0.69
C THR A 20 -5.06 7.75 -0.06
N ARG A 21 -5.81 6.82 0.53
CA ARG A 21 -6.01 5.54 -0.15
C ARG A 21 -6.62 5.74 -1.53
N LYS A 22 -7.59 6.65 -1.61
CA LYS A 22 -8.23 6.89 -2.89
C LYS A 22 -7.26 7.46 -3.91
N GLU A 23 -6.40 8.39 -3.49
CA GLU A 23 -5.44 8.96 -4.40
C GLU A 23 -4.46 7.92 -4.90
N VAL A 24 -3.99 7.08 -4.01
CA VAL A 24 -3.03 6.07 -4.40
C VAL A 24 -3.68 5.06 -5.32
N TRP A 25 -4.90 4.63 -5.00
CA TRP A 25 -5.60 3.67 -5.84
C TRP A 25 -5.85 4.23 -7.24
N ASN A 26 -6.15 5.52 -7.32
CA ASN A 26 -6.45 6.13 -8.61
C ASN A 26 -5.25 6.21 -9.53
N ARG A 27 -4.06 5.99 -9.01
CA ARG A 27 -2.87 5.99 -9.88
C ARG A 27 -2.91 4.81 -10.83
N ASN A 28 -3.51 3.71 -10.41
CA ASN A 28 -3.60 2.55 -11.27
C ASN A 28 -4.83 1.74 -10.89
N PRO A 29 -6.01 2.27 -11.14
CA PRO A 29 -7.24 1.62 -10.66
C PRO A 29 -7.51 0.29 -11.31
N GLU A 30 -6.81 -0.02 -12.40
CA GLU A 30 -7.01 -1.29 -13.05
C GLU A 30 -6.18 -2.41 -12.45
N ALA A 31 -5.21 -2.06 -11.62
CA ALA A 31 -4.34 -3.07 -11.06
C ALA A 31 -5.06 -3.92 -10.01
N ILE A 32 -6.03 -3.34 -9.31
CA ILE A 32 -6.69 -4.02 -8.22
C ILE A 32 -8.01 -3.33 -7.96
N GLN A 33 -9.00 -4.09 -7.57
CA GLN A 33 -10.30 -3.52 -7.30
C GLN A 33 -10.27 -2.70 -6.03
N TRP A 34 -11.11 -1.67 -5.99
CA TRP A 34 -11.13 -0.76 -4.87
C TRP A 34 -11.41 -1.45 -3.55
N GLU A 35 -12.39 -2.37 -3.53
CA GLU A 35 -12.71 -3.04 -2.29
C GLU A 35 -11.55 -3.89 -1.81
N THR A 36 -10.90 -4.57 -2.72
CA THR A 36 -9.74 -5.37 -2.36
C THR A 36 -8.61 -4.47 -1.87
N PHE A 37 -8.40 -3.35 -2.56
CA PHE A 37 -7.36 -2.41 -2.17
C PHE A 37 -7.60 -1.92 -0.74
N LYS A 38 -8.83 -1.57 -0.42
CA LYS A 38 -9.13 -1.09 0.93
C LYS A 38 -8.82 -2.15 1.97
N ARG A 39 -9.24 -3.37 1.71
CA ARG A 39 -9.04 -4.45 2.67
C ARG A 39 -7.57 -4.76 2.85
N VAL A 40 -6.84 -4.85 1.75
CA VAL A 40 -5.43 -5.19 1.83
C VAL A 40 -4.66 -4.06 2.51
N SER A 41 -4.97 -2.81 2.18
CA SER A 41 -4.24 -1.71 2.81
C SER A 41 -4.51 -1.64 4.30
N ALA A 42 -5.73 -1.97 4.73
CA ALA A 42 -6.01 -1.99 6.16
C ALA A 42 -5.17 -3.06 6.85
N GLY A 43 -5.04 -4.23 6.23
CA GLY A 43 -4.20 -5.27 6.79
C GLY A 43 -2.74 -4.88 6.85
N LEU A 44 -2.27 -4.19 5.83
CA LEU A 44 -0.88 -3.75 5.83
C LEU A 44 -0.63 -2.71 6.92
N ARG A 45 -1.61 -1.84 7.17
CA ARG A 45 -1.47 -0.90 8.26
C ARG A 45 -1.41 -1.64 9.60
N ALA A 46 -2.25 -2.64 9.77
CA ALA A 46 -2.26 -3.39 11.00
C ALA A 46 -0.94 -4.11 11.22
N ASN A 47 -0.27 -4.47 10.15
CA ASN A 47 1.01 -5.16 10.25
C ASN A 47 2.21 -4.22 10.29
N GLY A 48 1.97 -2.92 10.33
CA GLY A 48 3.07 -1.98 10.47
C GLY A 48 3.79 -1.64 9.18
N LEU A 49 3.23 -2.00 8.04
CA LEU A 49 3.87 -1.70 6.76
C LEU A 49 3.38 -0.40 6.16
N LEU A 50 2.22 0.08 6.57
CA LEU A 50 1.70 1.37 6.18
C LEU A 50 1.34 2.15 7.43
N GLU A 51 1.38 3.47 7.33
CA GLU A 51 0.99 4.32 8.45
C GLU A 51 0.34 5.57 7.92
N THR A 52 -0.56 6.13 8.72
CA THR A 52 -1.11 7.43 8.39
C THR A 52 -0.16 8.51 8.85
N PHE A 53 -0.21 9.65 8.20
CA PHE A 53 0.65 10.75 8.59
C PHE A 53 -0.06 12.07 8.35
N GLY A 54 0.54 13.15 8.80
CA GLY A 54 -0.04 14.46 8.61
C GLY A 54 -0.74 14.94 9.86
N PRO A 55 -1.42 16.07 9.75
CA PRO A 55 -2.08 16.65 10.92
C PRO A 55 -3.16 15.73 11.45
N GLN A 56 -3.52 15.96 12.70
CA GLN A 56 -4.56 15.19 13.32
C GLN A 56 -5.82 15.26 12.47
N GLN A 57 -6.48 14.14 12.31
CA GLN A 57 -7.64 14.06 11.45
C GLN A 57 -8.92 13.98 12.25
N ILE A 58 -9.98 14.46 11.67
CA ILE A 58 -11.29 14.32 12.24
C ILE A 58 -11.76 12.91 11.95
N PRO A 59 -12.30 12.19 12.93
CA PRO A 59 -12.68 10.80 12.69
C PRO A 59 -13.59 10.60 11.49
N SER A 60 -14.47 11.55 11.23
CA SER A 60 -15.37 11.40 10.10
C SER A 60 -14.65 11.49 8.76
N GLN A 61 -13.40 11.92 8.77
CA GLN A 61 -12.63 12.02 7.55
C GLN A 61 -11.51 11.00 7.51
N SER A 62 -11.64 9.92 8.26
CA SER A 62 -10.55 8.96 8.34
C SER A 62 -10.18 8.40 6.98
N GLY A 63 -11.13 8.28 6.06
CA GLY A 63 -10.81 7.77 4.75
C GLY A 63 -9.98 8.70 3.91
N GLN A 64 -9.83 9.95 4.33
CA GLN A 64 -9.04 10.92 3.61
C GLN A 64 -7.70 11.18 4.27
N THR A 65 -7.37 10.43 5.30
CA THR A 65 -6.08 10.59 5.95
C THR A 65 -4.97 10.06 5.03
N PRO A 66 -3.94 10.84 4.78
CA PRO A 66 -2.84 10.35 3.94
C PRO A 66 -2.15 9.15 4.57
N VAL A 67 -1.69 8.27 3.72
CA VAL A 67 -1.05 7.03 4.14
C VAL A 67 0.29 6.93 3.40
N ARG A 68 1.28 6.39 4.06
CA ARG A 68 2.58 6.20 3.44
C ARG A 68 3.19 4.90 3.92
N LEU A 69 4.22 4.45 3.22
CA LEU A 69 4.96 3.28 3.65
C LEU A 69 5.76 3.63 4.90
N THR A 70 5.79 2.67 5.83
CA THR A 70 6.74 2.78 6.93
C THR A 70 8.10 2.35 6.41
N LEU A 71 9.11 2.51 7.25
CA LEU A 71 10.43 2.02 6.89
C LEU A 71 10.39 0.52 6.64
N GLU A 72 9.65 -0.21 7.45
CA GLU A 72 9.54 -1.64 7.25
C GLU A 72 8.77 -1.97 5.98
N GLY A 73 7.74 -1.19 5.68
CA GLY A 73 7.02 -1.41 4.44
C GLY A 73 7.90 -1.19 3.23
N ARG A 74 8.71 -0.14 3.27
CA ARG A 74 9.62 0.13 2.17
C ARG A 74 10.63 -0.99 2.01
N ARG A 75 11.19 -1.46 3.11
CA ARG A 75 12.17 -2.53 3.01
C ARG A 75 11.54 -3.80 2.47
N ALA A 76 10.31 -4.08 2.89
CA ALA A 76 9.65 -5.29 2.44
C ALA A 76 9.41 -5.26 0.93
N VAL A 77 8.92 -4.14 0.41
CA VAL A 77 8.61 -4.10 -1.01
C VAL A 77 9.88 -4.04 -1.84
N GLU A 78 10.92 -3.38 -1.34
CA GLU A 78 12.17 -3.34 -2.09
C GLU A 78 12.81 -4.71 -2.14
N GLY A 79 12.72 -5.45 -1.03
CA GLY A 79 13.24 -6.80 -1.03
C GLY A 79 12.49 -7.70 -1.98
N TRP A 80 11.17 -7.57 -2.01
CA TRP A 80 10.37 -8.36 -2.92
C TRP A 80 10.73 -8.05 -4.37
N ARG A 81 10.94 -6.77 -4.67
CA ARG A 81 11.28 -6.40 -6.04
C ARG A 81 12.62 -6.98 -6.45
N ILE A 82 13.58 -6.99 -5.54
CA ILE A 82 14.87 -7.56 -5.85
C ILE A 82 14.73 -9.05 -6.14
N VAL A 83 13.99 -9.77 -5.31
CA VAL A 83 13.82 -11.18 -5.53
C VAL A 83 13.12 -11.44 -6.86
N ARG A 84 12.10 -10.66 -7.17
CA ARG A 84 11.38 -10.84 -8.40
C ARG A 84 12.26 -10.56 -9.62
N GLU A 85 13.09 -9.52 -9.53
CA GLU A 85 13.92 -9.16 -10.65
C GLU A 85 15.07 -10.10 -10.85
N ARG A 86 15.46 -10.81 -9.79
CA ARG A 86 16.52 -11.78 -9.96
C ARG A 86 16.01 -13.06 -10.54
N GLY A 87 14.82 -13.10 -10.97
CA GLY A 87 14.33 -14.17 -11.75
C GLY A 87 14.02 -15.34 -10.94
N GLU A 88 13.33 -15.04 -9.96
CA GLU A 88 12.95 -16.10 -9.33
C GLU A 88 12.33 -16.95 -10.20
N LYS A 89 12.25 -16.92 -11.06
CA LYS A 89 11.77 -17.79 -11.89
C LYS A 89 11.41 -18.88 -11.37
#